data_7800dd9b4b91fbea2a34be788e8ed662
#
_entry.id   7800dd9b4b91fbea2a34be788e8ed662
#
_cell.length_a   1.000
_cell.length_b   1.000
_cell.length_c   1.000
_cell.angle_alpha   90.00
_cell.angle_beta   90.00
_cell.angle_gamma   90.00
#
_symmetry.space_group_name_H-M   'P 1'
#
loop_
_entity.id
_entity.type
_entity.pdbx_description
1 polymer ?
#
loop_
_entity_poly.entity_id
_entity_poly.type
_entity_poly.pdbx_seq_one_letter_code
_entity_poly.pdbx_strand_id
1 'polypeptide(L)'
;MKKSEEEITRLEGEQNDLRAESDRLSAGNRALMMEKEGLISLNGRLSGENETLQADIQTLGVRANELRENILNLREGNIVYQAGEIIASGTIPAGLSHDEIERGMAGIAQLGMRNISTRLGENHTDQDIWIYGPEYEAAVHTIEQSSVDMIVRIVAAGNLVRGDEIRASIELYPNRVIYHDGELIIARVYAPEGLGNAAEQSVMSFLREVNAAASAKGILPDPIRGTVGVIEGAEFYGLVQELAAHTSPVVISAYADGDTDAMGPLRLKFKIENENGSGM
;
A
#
# COMPACT_ATOMS: atom_id res chain seq x y z
N MET A 1 -43.37 -79.53 50.37
CA MET A 1 -43.81 -79.42 48.96
C MET A 1 -44.16 -77.99 48.59
N LYS A 2 -45.02 -77.25 49.22
CA LYS A 2 -45.43 -75.84 48.84
C LYS A 2 -44.25 -74.83 48.73
N LYS A 3 -43.29 -74.82 49.68
CA LYS A 3 -42.13 -73.94 49.64
C LYS A 3 -41.16 -74.29 48.49
N SER A 4 -41.05 -75.50 48.04
CA SER A 4 -40.23 -75.96 46.93
C SER A 4 -40.85 -75.51 45.59
N GLU A 5 -42.16 -75.53 45.46
CA GLU A 5 -42.84 -75.05 44.24
C GLU A 5 -42.81 -73.55 44.08
N GLU A 6 -42.94 -72.79 45.18
CA GLU A 6 -42.76 -71.32 45.15
C GLU A 6 -41.34 -70.91 44.76
N GLU A 7 -40.32 -71.64 45.26
CA GLU A 7 -38.92 -71.43 44.93
C GLU A 7 -38.61 -71.72 43.44
N ILE A 8 -39.19 -72.84 42.90
CA ILE A 8 -39.04 -73.23 41.51
C ILE A 8 -39.68 -72.12 40.61
N THR A 9 -40.88 -71.63 40.91
CA THR A 9 -41.54 -70.61 40.13
C THR A 9 -40.76 -69.27 40.16
N ARG A 10 -40.16 -68.92 41.29
CA ARG A 10 -39.28 -67.75 41.41
C ARG A 10 -38.03 -67.88 40.54
N LEU A 11 -37.34 -69.07 40.63
CA LEU A 11 -36.12 -69.35 39.84
C LEU A 11 -36.41 -69.40 38.33
N GLU A 12 -37.58 -69.93 37.94
CA GLU A 12 -38.02 -69.91 36.54
C GLU A 12 -38.31 -68.47 36.04
N GLY A 13 -38.91 -67.62 36.90
CA GLY A 13 -39.05 -66.19 36.63
C GLY A 13 -37.71 -65.48 36.45
N GLU A 14 -36.79 -65.62 37.40
CA GLU A 14 -35.46 -65.08 37.32
C GLU A 14 -34.68 -65.57 36.08
N GLN A 15 -34.82 -66.83 35.71
CA GLN A 15 -34.22 -67.43 34.53
C GLN A 15 -34.76 -66.80 33.23
N ASN A 16 -36.06 -66.58 33.15
CA ASN A 16 -36.68 -65.95 32.00
C ASN A 16 -36.28 -64.48 31.87
N ASP A 17 -36.22 -63.75 32.99
CA ASP A 17 -35.71 -62.37 33.00
C ASP A 17 -34.27 -62.26 32.56
N LEU A 18 -33.39 -63.13 33.08
CA LEU A 18 -31.97 -63.22 32.69
C LEU A 18 -31.80 -63.59 31.21
N ARG A 19 -32.66 -64.46 30.68
CA ARG A 19 -32.63 -64.80 29.23
C ARG A 19 -33.04 -63.58 28.38
N ALA A 20 -34.15 -62.92 28.77
CA ALA A 20 -34.59 -61.70 28.06
C ALA A 20 -33.53 -60.58 28.08
N GLU A 21 -32.85 -60.37 29.21
CA GLU A 21 -31.77 -59.42 29.34
C GLU A 21 -30.54 -59.83 28.51
N SER A 22 -30.15 -61.12 28.50
CA SER A 22 -29.09 -61.66 27.67
C SER A 22 -29.37 -61.48 26.17
N ASP A 23 -30.59 -61.73 25.74
CA ASP A 23 -30.99 -61.51 24.34
C ASP A 23 -30.99 -60.08 23.96
N ARG A 24 -31.42 -59.18 24.85
CA ARG A 24 -31.38 -57.72 24.67
C ARG A 24 -29.95 -57.20 24.57
N LEU A 25 -29.06 -57.66 25.46
CA LEU A 25 -27.66 -57.32 25.43
C LEU A 25 -26.98 -57.82 24.17
N SER A 26 -27.29 -59.02 23.74
CA SER A 26 -26.77 -59.63 22.52
C SER A 26 -27.23 -58.92 21.27
N ALA A 27 -28.47 -58.44 21.23
CA ALA A 27 -29.00 -57.61 20.14
C ALA A 27 -28.33 -56.22 20.13
N GLY A 28 -28.18 -55.59 21.30
CA GLY A 28 -27.50 -54.32 21.46
C GLY A 28 -26.01 -54.41 21.03
N ASN A 29 -25.32 -55.46 21.44
CA ASN A 29 -23.92 -55.67 21.04
C ASN A 29 -23.78 -55.85 19.52
N ARG A 30 -24.70 -56.55 18.86
CA ARG A 30 -24.70 -56.72 17.40
C ARG A 30 -24.93 -55.39 16.70
N ALA A 31 -25.87 -54.56 17.18
CA ALA A 31 -26.14 -53.21 16.63
C ALA A 31 -24.87 -52.32 16.78
N LEU A 32 -24.26 -52.30 17.96
CA LEU A 32 -23.05 -51.53 18.20
C LEU A 32 -21.86 -52.00 17.35
N MET A 33 -21.75 -53.30 17.10
CA MET A 33 -20.70 -53.81 16.19
C MET A 33 -20.93 -53.34 14.76
N MET A 34 -22.14 -53.37 14.25
CA MET A 34 -22.47 -52.86 12.91
C MET A 34 -22.21 -51.34 12.79
N GLU A 35 -22.61 -50.56 13.79
CA GLU A 35 -22.35 -49.13 13.86
C GLU A 35 -20.82 -48.87 13.89
N LYS A 36 -20.06 -49.56 14.70
CA LYS A 36 -18.63 -49.49 14.77
C LYS A 36 -17.95 -49.77 13.41
N GLU A 37 -18.37 -50.84 12.73
CA GLU A 37 -17.87 -51.17 11.40
C GLU A 37 -18.18 -50.08 10.38
N GLY A 38 -19.41 -49.52 10.42
CA GLY A 38 -19.83 -48.37 9.58
C GLY A 38 -18.97 -47.13 9.83
N LEU A 39 -18.71 -46.80 11.10
CA LEU A 39 -17.84 -45.67 11.49
C LEU A 39 -16.39 -45.87 11.08
N ILE A 40 -15.85 -47.08 11.21
CA ILE A 40 -14.49 -47.40 10.74
C ILE A 40 -14.39 -47.21 9.22
N SER A 41 -15.37 -47.71 8.48
CA SER A 41 -15.40 -47.54 7.01
C SER A 41 -15.51 -46.05 6.59
N LEU A 42 -16.39 -45.30 7.27
CA LEU A 42 -16.55 -43.86 7.04
C LEU A 42 -15.24 -43.09 7.35
N ASN A 43 -14.62 -43.37 8.49
CA ASN A 43 -13.35 -42.78 8.87
C ASN A 43 -12.23 -43.09 7.86
N GLY A 44 -12.17 -44.32 7.38
CA GLY A 44 -11.20 -44.70 6.34
C GLY A 44 -11.39 -43.91 5.04
N ARG A 45 -12.66 -43.72 4.62
CA ARG A 45 -12.96 -42.92 3.43
C ARG A 45 -12.61 -41.44 3.63
N LEU A 46 -13.02 -40.86 4.78
CA LEU A 46 -12.71 -39.46 5.09
C LEU A 46 -11.21 -39.20 5.21
N SER A 47 -10.44 -40.18 5.76
CA SER A 47 -8.98 -40.07 5.80
C SER A 47 -8.37 -40.05 4.39
N GLY A 48 -8.82 -40.93 3.50
CA GLY A 48 -8.38 -40.91 2.11
C GLY A 48 -8.75 -39.66 1.33
N GLU A 49 -9.98 -39.15 1.54
CA GLU A 49 -10.41 -37.87 0.96
C GLU A 49 -9.55 -36.71 1.48
N ASN A 50 -9.23 -36.67 2.77
CA ASN A 50 -8.35 -35.66 3.37
C ASN A 50 -6.93 -35.70 2.81
N GLU A 51 -6.36 -36.89 2.66
CA GLU A 51 -5.02 -37.05 2.05
C GLU A 51 -5.00 -36.54 0.61
N THR A 52 -6.04 -36.86 -0.16
CA THR A 52 -6.17 -36.37 -1.55
C THR A 52 -6.31 -34.86 -1.59
N LEU A 53 -7.18 -34.26 -0.76
CA LEU A 53 -7.36 -32.82 -0.67
C LEU A 53 -6.07 -32.11 -0.23
N GLN A 54 -5.32 -32.65 0.70
CA GLN A 54 -4.04 -32.09 1.12
C GLN A 54 -3.00 -32.10 -0.03
N ALA A 55 -2.94 -33.19 -0.79
CA ALA A 55 -2.07 -33.26 -1.97
C ALA A 55 -2.47 -32.25 -3.06
N ASP A 56 -3.78 -32.09 -3.28
CA ASP A 56 -4.31 -31.10 -4.23
C ASP A 56 -3.98 -29.67 -3.79
N ILE A 57 -4.17 -29.33 -2.51
CA ILE A 57 -3.82 -28.03 -1.93
C ILE A 57 -2.32 -27.74 -2.11
N GLN A 58 -1.45 -28.70 -1.83
CA GLN A 58 -0.02 -28.56 -2.06
C GLN A 58 0.32 -28.30 -3.53
N THR A 59 -0.27 -29.08 -4.41
CA THR A 59 -0.05 -28.94 -5.86
C THR A 59 -0.52 -27.60 -6.38
N LEU A 60 -1.70 -27.16 -5.96
CA LEU A 60 -2.24 -25.83 -6.31
C LEU A 60 -1.39 -24.69 -5.73
N GLY A 61 -0.90 -24.85 -4.50
CA GLY A 61 0.00 -23.89 -3.88
C GLY A 61 1.32 -23.70 -4.64
N VAL A 62 1.94 -24.79 -5.06
CA VAL A 62 3.17 -24.75 -5.89
C VAL A 62 2.89 -24.06 -7.22
N ARG A 63 1.82 -24.44 -7.93
CA ARG A 63 1.46 -23.83 -9.22
C ARG A 63 1.13 -22.34 -9.09
N ALA A 64 0.44 -21.95 -8.02
CA ALA A 64 0.14 -20.54 -7.75
C ALA A 64 1.41 -19.71 -7.53
N ASN A 65 2.39 -20.25 -6.80
CA ASN A 65 3.68 -19.59 -6.59
C ASN A 65 4.51 -19.51 -7.88
N GLU A 66 4.59 -20.59 -8.65
CA GLU A 66 5.27 -20.59 -9.95
C GLU A 66 4.65 -19.57 -10.91
N LEU A 67 3.32 -19.50 -10.96
CA LEU A 67 2.61 -18.53 -11.80
C LEU A 67 2.89 -17.09 -11.33
N ARG A 68 2.93 -16.87 -10.02
CA ARG A 68 3.25 -15.56 -9.44
C ARG A 68 4.69 -15.14 -9.73
N GLU A 69 5.65 -16.04 -9.58
CA GLU A 69 7.05 -15.78 -9.93
C GLU A 69 7.22 -15.52 -11.42
N ASN A 70 6.55 -16.29 -12.27
CA ASN A 70 6.60 -16.06 -13.72
C ASN A 70 6.00 -14.70 -14.11
N ILE A 71 4.88 -14.28 -13.47
CA ILE A 71 4.29 -12.95 -13.69
C ILE A 71 5.23 -11.84 -13.21
N LEU A 72 5.87 -12.02 -12.05
CA LEU A 72 6.85 -11.05 -11.53
C LEU A 72 8.07 -10.96 -12.46
N ASN A 73 8.65 -12.08 -12.85
CA ASN A 73 9.81 -12.13 -13.75
C ASN A 73 9.53 -11.55 -15.14
N LEU A 74 8.29 -11.73 -15.66
CA LEU A 74 7.88 -11.16 -16.94
C LEU A 74 7.62 -9.64 -16.87
N ARG A 75 7.24 -9.11 -15.70
CA ARG A 75 6.85 -7.71 -15.54
C ARG A 75 7.90 -6.82 -14.88
N GLU A 76 8.61 -7.30 -13.87
CA GLU A 76 9.57 -6.46 -13.11
C GLU A 76 10.78 -5.99 -13.95
N GLY A 77 11.22 -6.77 -14.94
CA GLY A 77 12.30 -6.38 -15.85
C GLY A 77 11.89 -5.40 -16.96
N ASN A 78 10.59 -5.18 -17.19
CA ASN A 78 10.06 -4.45 -18.33
C ASN A 78 9.16 -3.26 -17.97
N ILE A 79 8.83 -3.04 -16.67
CA ILE A 79 8.03 -1.88 -16.28
C ILE A 79 8.87 -0.61 -16.45
N VAL A 80 8.40 0.26 -17.33
CA VAL A 80 9.02 1.56 -17.63
C VAL A 80 8.45 2.64 -16.72
N TYR A 81 7.14 2.64 -16.49
CA TYR A 81 6.44 3.50 -15.54
C TYR A 81 5.42 2.70 -14.73
N GLN A 82 5.31 3.00 -13.45
CA GLN A 82 4.26 2.45 -12.58
C GLN A 82 2.96 3.22 -12.77
N ALA A 83 1.82 2.58 -12.51
CA ALA A 83 0.52 3.24 -12.50
C ALA A 83 0.55 4.48 -11.58
N GLY A 84 0.10 5.63 -12.08
CA GLY A 84 0.11 6.91 -11.38
C GLY A 84 1.46 7.64 -11.39
N GLU A 85 2.54 7.06 -11.90
CA GLU A 85 3.85 7.72 -11.99
C GLU A 85 3.80 8.88 -13.00
N ILE A 86 4.43 10.01 -12.66
CA ILE A 86 4.45 11.20 -13.51
C ILE A 86 5.36 10.94 -14.71
N ILE A 87 4.78 11.02 -15.90
CA ILE A 87 5.50 10.94 -17.18
C ILE A 87 6.10 12.30 -17.53
N ALA A 88 5.28 13.35 -17.40
CA ALA A 88 5.67 14.74 -17.59
C ALA A 88 4.78 15.66 -16.75
N SER A 89 5.29 16.84 -16.46
CA SER A 89 4.51 17.91 -15.85
C SER A 89 4.96 19.27 -16.39
N GLY A 90 4.07 20.24 -16.33
CA GLY A 90 4.34 21.60 -16.73
C GLY A 90 3.28 22.55 -16.20
N THR A 91 3.54 23.84 -16.28
CA THR A 91 2.58 24.90 -15.89
C THR A 91 2.09 25.60 -17.14
N ILE A 92 0.77 25.76 -17.24
CA ILE A 92 0.12 26.56 -18.29
C ILE A 92 -0.42 27.83 -17.62
N PRO A 93 0.05 29.02 -18.07
CA PRO A 93 -0.42 30.31 -17.54
C PRO A 93 -1.93 30.52 -17.74
N ALA A 94 -2.52 31.26 -16.82
CA ALA A 94 -3.91 31.72 -16.96
C ALA A 94 -4.07 32.73 -18.07
N GLY A 95 -5.29 32.83 -18.64
CA GLY A 95 -5.66 33.82 -19.61
C GLY A 95 -5.15 33.59 -21.04
N LEU A 96 -4.65 32.40 -21.34
CA LEU A 96 -4.27 32.00 -22.69
C LEU A 96 -5.51 31.66 -23.53
N SER A 97 -5.40 31.83 -24.85
CA SER A 97 -6.40 31.38 -25.81
C SER A 97 -6.40 29.85 -25.91
N HIS A 98 -7.50 29.29 -26.41
CA HIS A 98 -7.65 27.84 -26.66
C HIS A 98 -6.44 27.24 -27.40
N ASP A 99 -6.06 27.85 -28.55
CA ASP A 99 -4.93 27.39 -29.36
C ASP A 99 -3.59 27.47 -28.62
N GLU A 100 -3.42 28.42 -27.68
CA GLU A 100 -2.20 28.53 -26.87
C GLU A 100 -2.16 27.47 -25.78
N ILE A 101 -3.31 27.14 -25.19
CA ILE A 101 -3.43 26.05 -24.21
C ILE A 101 -3.14 24.73 -24.89
N GLU A 102 -3.71 24.44 -26.06
CA GLU A 102 -3.42 23.20 -26.81
C GLU A 102 -1.94 23.08 -27.17
N ARG A 103 -1.28 24.17 -27.57
CA ARG A 103 0.17 24.18 -27.82
C ARG A 103 0.97 23.90 -26.55
N GLY A 104 0.54 24.44 -25.41
CA GLY A 104 1.13 24.17 -24.10
C GLY A 104 1.00 22.68 -23.72
N MET A 105 -0.20 22.12 -23.87
CA MET A 105 -0.47 20.71 -23.62
C MET A 105 0.36 19.80 -24.54
N ALA A 106 0.43 20.11 -25.83
CA ALA A 106 1.28 19.41 -26.78
C ALA A 106 2.78 19.45 -26.41
N GLY A 107 3.24 20.60 -25.90
CA GLY A 107 4.61 20.75 -25.40
C GLY A 107 4.91 19.84 -24.19
N ILE A 108 3.97 19.74 -23.25
CA ILE A 108 4.08 18.83 -22.10
C ILE A 108 4.05 17.36 -22.55
N ALA A 109 3.18 17.02 -23.51
CA ALA A 109 3.15 15.67 -24.09
C ALA A 109 4.47 15.31 -24.79
N GLN A 110 5.06 16.24 -25.56
CA GLN A 110 6.39 16.05 -26.16
C GLN A 110 7.50 15.87 -25.12
N LEU A 111 7.45 16.57 -24.00
CA LEU A 111 8.36 16.34 -22.88
C LEU A 111 8.19 14.90 -22.34
N GLY A 112 6.95 14.47 -22.20
CA GLY A 112 6.63 13.10 -21.79
C GLY A 112 7.24 12.05 -22.72
N MET A 113 7.08 12.24 -24.02
CA MET A 113 7.69 11.34 -25.03
C MET A 113 9.21 11.27 -24.89
N ARG A 114 9.89 12.40 -24.69
CA ARG A 114 11.33 12.44 -24.45
C ARG A 114 11.73 11.69 -23.18
N ASN A 115 10.97 11.86 -22.09
CA ASN A 115 11.22 11.18 -20.83
C ASN A 115 11.08 9.65 -20.97
N ILE A 116 10.04 9.20 -21.69
CA ILE A 116 9.81 7.79 -21.99
C ILE A 116 10.94 7.23 -22.83
N SER A 117 11.31 7.92 -23.94
CA SER A 117 12.41 7.49 -24.82
C SER A 117 13.73 7.37 -24.06
N THR A 118 14.04 8.33 -23.21
CA THR A 118 15.23 8.30 -22.36
C THR A 118 15.23 7.09 -21.43
N ARG A 119 14.09 6.80 -20.83
CA ARG A 119 13.94 5.70 -19.87
C ARG A 119 13.94 4.32 -20.55
N LEU A 120 13.45 4.24 -21.78
CA LEU A 120 13.54 3.05 -22.61
C LEU A 120 14.96 2.80 -23.15
N GLY A 121 15.82 3.82 -23.16
CA GLY A 121 17.14 3.76 -23.80
C GLY A 121 17.06 3.76 -25.33
N GLU A 122 15.97 4.27 -25.89
CA GLU A 122 15.70 4.31 -27.33
C GLU A 122 15.78 5.77 -27.81
N ASN A 123 16.41 5.98 -28.99
CA ASN A 123 16.51 7.32 -29.57
C ASN A 123 15.22 7.82 -30.21
N HIS A 124 14.25 6.94 -30.42
CA HIS A 124 12.94 7.23 -30.98
C HIS A 124 11.89 6.33 -30.32
N THR A 125 10.76 6.89 -29.96
CA THR A 125 9.51 6.14 -29.82
C THR A 125 8.61 6.60 -30.96
N ASP A 126 8.25 5.70 -31.84
CA ASP A 126 7.23 5.93 -32.88
C ASP A 126 5.81 5.88 -32.28
N GLN A 127 5.70 5.78 -30.95
CA GLN A 127 4.45 5.67 -30.22
C GLN A 127 4.11 6.99 -29.57
N ASP A 128 2.91 7.52 -29.87
CA ASP A 128 2.35 8.68 -29.20
C ASP A 128 1.79 8.30 -27.81
N ILE A 129 1.77 9.28 -26.90
CA ILE A 129 1.07 9.13 -25.62
C ILE A 129 -0.43 9.15 -25.93
N TRP A 130 -1.11 8.06 -25.65
CA TRP A 130 -2.55 7.99 -25.79
C TRP A 130 -3.23 8.53 -24.53
N ILE A 131 -4.06 9.55 -24.71
CA ILE A 131 -4.93 10.14 -23.69
C ILE A 131 -6.36 10.05 -24.19
N TYR A 132 -7.32 9.73 -23.31
CA TYR A 132 -8.71 9.66 -23.69
C TYR A 132 -9.22 11.05 -24.16
N GLY A 133 -9.76 11.13 -25.40
CA GLY A 133 -10.13 12.40 -26.02
C GLY A 133 -11.01 13.29 -25.17
N PRO A 134 -12.14 12.79 -24.60
CA PRO A 134 -12.98 13.59 -23.71
C PRO A 134 -12.28 14.10 -22.44
N GLU A 135 -11.28 13.36 -21.91
CA GLU A 135 -10.46 13.81 -20.78
C GLU A 135 -9.54 14.97 -21.18
N TYR A 136 -8.93 14.87 -22.37
CA TYR A 136 -8.11 15.94 -22.93
C TYR A 136 -8.92 17.22 -23.13
N GLU A 137 -10.09 17.12 -23.77
CA GLU A 137 -10.98 18.29 -24.00
C GLU A 137 -11.44 18.89 -22.68
N ALA A 138 -11.81 18.07 -21.70
CA ALA A 138 -12.20 18.55 -20.38
C ALA A 138 -11.03 19.26 -19.66
N ALA A 139 -9.81 18.77 -19.83
CA ALA A 139 -8.61 19.41 -19.27
C ALA A 139 -8.37 20.78 -19.91
N VAL A 140 -8.39 20.89 -21.23
CA VAL A 140 -8.24 22.16 -21.97
C VAL A 140 -9.31 23.16 -21.52
N HIS A 141 -10.58 22.75 -21.46
CA HIS A 141 -11.67 23.57 -21.01
C HIS A 141 -11.51 24.06 -19.55
N THR A 142 -11.03 23.21 -18.67
CA THR A 142 -10.76 23.56 -17.26
C THR A 142 -9.66 24.61 -17.16
N ILE A 143 -8.59 24.47 -17.95
CA ILE A 143 -7.48 25.43 -17.99
C ILE A 143 -7.97 26.79 -18.56
N GLU A 144 -8.77 26.75 -19.61
CA GLU A 144 -9.32 27.97 -20.24
C GLU A 144 -10.18 28.82 -19.28
N GLN A 145 -10.94 28.13 -18.40
CA GLN A 145 -11.77 28.79 -17.39
C GLN A 145 -11.01 29.21 -16.13
N SER A 146 -9.74 28.79 -15.98
CA SER A 146 -8.97 29.12 -14.81
C SER A 146 -8.50 30.56 -14.78
N SER A 147 -8.64 31.20 -13.62
CA SER A 147 -8.09 32.56 -13.37
C SER A 147 -6.68 32.51 -12.78
N VAL A 148 -6.12 31.31 -12.55
CA VAL A 148 -4.77 31.09 -12.04
C VAL A 148 -4.03 30.10 -12.93
N ASP A 149 -2.71 30.18 -12.91
CA ASP A 149 -1.87 29.23 -13.63
C ASP A 149 -2.22 27.82 -13.21
N MET A 150 -2.20 26.88 -14.16
CA MET A 150 -2.55 25.47 -13.91
C MET A 150 -1.34 24.58 -14.10
N ILE A 151 -1.10 23.74 -13.12
CA ILE A 151 -0.17 22.61 -13.22
C ILE A 151 -0.89 21.49 -13.96
N VAL A 152 -0.27 21.01 -15.02
CA VAL A 152 -0.68 19.83 -15.77
C VAL A 152 0.30 18.72 -15.48
N ARG A 153 -0.18 17.58 -15.00
CA ARG A 153 0.59 16.33 -14.87
C ARG A 153 0.03 15.30 -15.84
N ILE A 154 0.89 14.73 -16.66
CA ILE A 154 0.59 13.54 -17.46
C ILE A 154 1.12 12.35 -16.66
N VAL A 155 0.23 11.48 -16.23
CA VAL A 155 0.55 10.33 -15.39
C VAL A 155 0.24 9.03 -16.12
N ALA A 156 0.99 7.97 -15.82
CA ALA A 156 0.75 6.64 -16.40
C ALA A 156 -0.61 6.10 -15.93
N ALA A 157 -1.53 5.82 -16.84
CA ALA A 157 -2.86 5.29 -16.53
C ALA A 157 -2.83 3.85 -15.97
N GLY A 158 -1.72 3.15 -16.15
CA GLY A 158 -1.44 1.81 -15.64
C GLY A 158 0.06 1.56 -15.65
N ASN A 159 0.49 0.36 -15.24
CA ASN A 159 1.88 -0.02 -15.40
C ASN A 159 2.22 -0.08 -16.90
N LEU A 160 3.16 0.74 -17.33
CA LEU A 160 3.66 0.77 -18.70
C LEU A 160 4.84 -0.20 -18.83
N VAL A 161 4.67 -1.18 -19.68
CA VAL A 161 5.69 -2.20 -19.99
C VAL A 161 6.33 -1.86 -21.36
N ARG A 162 7.60 -2.20 -21.52
CA ARG A 162 8.30 -2.00 -22.78
C ARG A 162 7.54 -2.67 -23.94
N GLY A 163 7.21 -1.90 -24.96
CA GLY A 163 6.48 -2.36 -26.17
C GLY A 163 4.96 -2.25 -26.08
N ASP A 164 4.40 -1.89 -24.94
CA ASP A 164 2.97 -1.60 -24.80
C ASP A 164 2.63 -0.18 -25.28
N GLU A 165 1.36 0.04 -25.64
CA GLU A 165 0.82 1.38 -25.92
C GLU A 165 0.94 2.27 -24.67
N ILE A 166 1.45 3.49 -24.84
CA ILE A 166 1.64 4.45 -23.74
C ILE A 166 0.30 5.10 -23.42
N ARG A 167 -0.38 4.59 -22.42
CA ARG A 167 -1.65 5.15 -21.94
C ARG A 167 -1.40 6.04 -20.73
N ALA A 168 -1.92 7.27 -20.82
CA ALA A 168 -1.78 8.26 -19.77
C ALA A 168 -3.11 8.95 -19.46
N SER A 169 -3.18 9.53 -18.26
CA SER A 169 -4.24 10.38 -17.77
C SER A 169 -3.70 11.77 -17.47
N ILE A 170 -4.59 12.78 -17.44
CA ILE A 170 -4.24 14.17 -17.12
C ILE A 170 -4.73 14.49 -15.72
N GLU A 171 -3.83 15.02 -14.90
CA GLU A 171 -4.18 15.62 -13.62
C GLU A 171 -3.95 17.14 -13.68
N LEU A 172 -4.90 17.91 -13.17
CA LEU A 172 -4.87 19.37 -13.14
C LEU A 172 -4.90 19.89 -11.71
N TYR A 173 -4.01 20.83 -11.41
CA TYR A 173 -3.94 21.50 -10.12
C TYR A 173 -3.70 23.00 -10.28
N PRO A 174 -4.34 23.86 -9.47
CA PRO A 174 -4.03 25.29 -9.49
C PRO A 174 -2.60 25.52 -9.00
N ASN A 175 -1.82 26.29 -9.76
CA ASN A 175 -0.47 26.70 -9.36
C ASN A 175 -0.54 27.99 -8.54
N ARG A 176 -0.05 27.92 -7.29
CA ARG A 176 0.06 29.06 -6.37
C ARG A 176 1.23 28.86 -5.44
N VAL A 177 1.78 29.94 -4.95
CA VAL A 177 2.79 29.89 -3.88
C VAL A 177 2.15 29.30 -2.63
N ILE A 178 2.72 28.23 -2.11
CA ILE A 178 2.25 27.51 -0.92
C ILE A 178 3.04 27.94 0.31
N TYR A 179 4.36 28.12 0.17
CA TYR A 179 5.25 28.64 1.20
C TYR A 179 6.10 29.77 0.67
N HIS A 180 6.29 30.78 1.49
CA HIS A 180 7.27 31.84 1.25
C HIS A 180 8.60 31.54 1.92
N ASP A 181 9.68 32.14 1.41
CA ASP A 181 11.02 31.96 2.01
C ASP A 181 11.01 32.32 3.51
N GLY A 182 11.59 31.42 4.31
CA GLY A 182 11.66 31.56 5.76
C GLY A 182 10.34 31.28 6.50
N GLU A 183 9.27 30.86 5.81
CA GLU A 183 8.02 30.52 6.47
C GLU A 183 8.16 29.22 7.28
N LEU A 184 7.68 29.25 8.53
CA LEU A 184 7.67 28.07 9.40
C LEU A 184 6.68 27.04 8.88
N ILE A 185 7.15 25.80 8.70
CA ILE A 185 6.33 24.67 8.32
C ILE A 185 5.79 23.99 9.57
N ILE A 186 6.68 23.58 10.46
CA ILE A 186 6.34 22.90 11.72
C ILE A 186 7.49 23.05 12.72
N ALA A 187 7.16 23.03 13.99
CA ALA A 187 8.12 22.94 15.10
C ALA A 187 7.70 21.83 16.07
N ARG A 188 8.67 21.13 16.65
CA ARG A 188 8.44 20.06 17.64
C ARG A 188 9.49 20.11 18.74
N VAL A 189 9.06 19.79 19.94
CA VAL A 189 9.97 19.57 21.06
C VAL A 189 10.56 18.17 20.94
N TYR A 190 11.87 18.10 21.02
CA TYR A 190 12.61 16.86 21.17
C TYR A 190 13.15 16.78 22.60
N ALA A 191 12.78 15.73 23.31
CA ALA A 191 13.35 15.38 24.62
C ALA A 191 14.35 14.22 24.41
N PRO A 192 15.63 14.37 24.78
CA PRO A 192 16.62 13.30 24.64
C PRO A 192 16.21 12.11 25.52
N GLU A 193 15.87 10.99 24.93
CA GLU A 193 15.55 9.74 25.61
C GLU A 193 16.66 8.71 25.36
N GLY A 194 17.56 8.52 26.31
CA GLY A 194 18.46 7.38 26.35
C GLY A 194 19.58 7.33 25.30
N LEU A 195 20.37 6.26 25.37
CA LEU A 195 21.45 5.95 24.44
C LEU A 195 20.93 5.17 23.24
N GLY A 196 21.29 5.57 22.01
CA GLY A 196 21.01 4.80 20.80
C GLY A 196 20.42 5.62 19.65
N ASN A 197 19.68 4.97 18.76
CA ASN A 197 19.10 5.54 17.52
C ASN A 197 17.90 6.48 17.76
N ALA A 198 17.70 7.00 18.99
CA ALA A 198 16.55 7.85 19.34
C ALA A 198 16.53 9.15 18.53
N ALA A 199 17.70 9.78 18.31
CA ALA A 199 17.80 11.00 17.50
C ALA A 199 17.45 10.75 16.05
N GLU A 200 17.92 9.67 15.42
CA GLU A 200 17.60 9.30 14.05
C GLU A 200 16.11 9.03 13.86
N GLN A 201 15.49 8.27 14.78
CA GLN A 201 14.06 7.99 14.75
C GLN A 201 13.23 9.26 14.94
N SER A 202 13.68 10.18 15.78
CA SER A 202 13.01 11.47 16.01
C SER A 202 13.10 12.37 14.78
N VAL A 203 14.24 12.45 14.11
CA VAL A 203 14.41 13.19 12.85
C VAL A 203 13.51 12.57 11.77
N MET A 204 13.51 11.25 11.62
CA MET A 204 12.64 10.56 10.66
C MET A 204 11.15 10.82 10.93
N SER A 205 10.73 10.84 12.21
CA SER A 205 9.35 11.16 12.58
C SER A 205 9.01 12.61 12.28
N PHE A 206 9.91 13.53 12.61
CA PHE A 206 9.77 14.95 12.34
C PHE A 206 9.63 15.24 10.83
N LEU A 207 10.48 14.62 9.99
CA LEU A 207 10.40 14.77 8.54
C LEU A 207 9.09 14.21 7.95
N ARG A 208 8.54 13.14 8.51
CA ARG A 208 7.20 12.67 8.12
C ARG A 208 6.10 13.67 8.46
N GLU A 209 6.19 14.33 9.60
CA GLU A 209 5.24 15.38 9.98
C GLU A 209 5.40 16.64 9.12
N VAL A 210 6.64 17.02 8.76
CA VAL A 210 6.92 18.10 7.78
C VAL A 210 6.25 17.77 6.45
N ASN A 211 6.43 16.54 5.94
CA ASN A 211 5.83 16.09 4.70
C ASN A 211 4.28 16.14 4.75
N ALA A 212 3.70 15.66 5.85
CA ALA A 212 2.25 15.70 6.06
C ALA A 212 1.70 17.13 6.12
N ALA A 213 2.37 18.03 6.83
CA ALA A 213 1.98 19.44 6.95
C ALA A 213 2.07 20.16 5.60
N ALA A 214 3.15 19.93 4.85
CA ALA A 214 3.34 20.53 3.53
C ALA A 214 2.33 20.02 2.50
N SER A 215 2.03 18.72 2.49
CA SER A 215 0.98 18.15 1.65
C SER A 215 -0.40 18.70 2.00
N ALA A 216 -0.72 18.80 3.29
CA ALA A 216 -1.99 19.36 3.78
C ALA A 216 -2.16 20.84 3.39
N LYS A 217 -1.05 21.61 3.32
CA LYS A 217 -1.07 23.01 2.89
C LYS A 217 -1.25 23.17 1.37
N GLY A 218 -0.91 22.13 0.59
CA GLY A 218 -1.21 22.09 -0.84
C GLY A 218 -0.02 21.83 -1.76
N ILE A 219 1.17 21.46 -1.24
CA ILE A 219 2.24 20.94 -2.11
C ILE A 219 1.83 19.55 -2.59
N LEU A 220 1.92 19.33 -3.88
CA LEU A 220 1.59 18.06 -4.51
C LEU A 220 2.68 17.03 -4.25
N PRO A 221 2.38 15.93 -3.52
CA PRO A 221 3.37 14.89 -3.29
C PRO A 221 3.72 14.14 -4.58
N ASP A 222 4.92 13.56 -4.60
CA ASP A 222 5.26 12.56 -5.60
C ASP A 222 4.31 11.36 -5.46
N PRO A 223 3.61 10.95 -6.52
CA PRO A 223 2.54 9.94 -6.41
C PRO A 223 3.05 8.54 -6.06
N ILE A 224 4.33 8.26 -6.29
CA ILE A 224 4.94 6.96 -5.99
C ILE A 224 5.58 6.95 -4.61
N ARG A 225 6.33 8.02 -4.28
CA ARG A 225 7.07 8.11 -3.02
C ARG A 225 6.26 8.74 -1.89
N GLY A 226 5.19 9.49 -2.22
CA GLY A 226 4.38 10.21 -1.26
C GLY A 226 5.11 11.36 -0.55
N THR A 227 6.24 11.83 -1.11
CA THR A 227 7.06 12.91 -0.53
C THR A 227 6.87 14.23 -1.27
N VAL A 228 6.95 15.35 -0.55
CA VAL A 228 6.83 16.71 -1.13
C VAL A 228 8.17 17.41 -1.32
N GLY A 229 9.24 16.85 -0.78
CA GLY A 229 10.59 17.41 -0.86
C GLY A 229 11.65 16.34 -0.74
N VAL A 230 12.88 16.75 -0.94
CA VAL A 230 14.07 15.90 -0.81
C VAL A 230 15.01 16.56 0.19
N ILE A 231 15.44 15.80 1.20
CA ILE A 231 16.55 16.17 2.06
C ILE A 231 17.81 15.46 1.57
N GLU A 232 18.93 16.14 1.47
CA GLU A 232 20.20 15.52 1.14
C GLU A 232 20.68 14.66 2.30
N GLY A 233 21.37 13.53 1.98
CA GLY A 233 21.87 12.63 3.02
C GLY A 233 22.79 13.31 4.03
N ALA A 234 23.63 14.25 3.56
CA ALA A 234 24.53 15.04 4.42
C ALA A 234 23.75 15.92 5.41
N GLU A 235 22.68 16.58 4.96
CA GLU A 235 21.82 17.40 5.81
C GLU A 235 21.07 16.54 6.85
N PHE A 236 20.55 15.39 6.42
CA PHE A 236 19.89 14.44 7.33
C PHE A 236 20.84 14.00 8.45
N TYR A 237 22.05 13.55 8.11
CA TYR A 237 23.03 13.12 9.11
C TYR A 237 23.55 14.27 9.98
N GLY A 238 23.70 15.48 9.41
CA GLY A 238 24.02 16.67 10.17
C GLY A 238 22.98 16.97 11.25
N LEU A 239 21.69 16.92 10.87
CA LEU A 239 20.57 17.13 11.79
C LEU A 239 20.50 16.07 12.90
N VAL A 240 20.75 14.79 12.55
CA VAL A 240 20.81 13.70 13.54
C VAL A 240 21.96 13.91 14.52
N GLN A 241 23.15 14.28 14.04
CA GLN A 241 24.32 14.53 14.90
C GLN A 241 24.11 15.73 15.82
N GLU A 242 23.57 16.82 15.29
CA GLU A 242 23.25 18.01 16.08
C GLU A 242 22.23 17.68 17.17
N LEU A 243 21.14 16.98 16.82
CA LEU A 243 20.12 16.58 17.78
C LEU A 243 20.67 15.63 18.85
N ALA A 244 21.53 14.68 18.49
CA ALA A 244 22.17 13.73 19.40
C ALA A 244 23.16 14.39 20.38
N ALA A 245 23.68 15.57 20.07
CA ALA A 245 24.59 16.31 20.95
C ALA A 245 23.86 17.02 22.10
N HIS A 246 22.55 17.20 22.01
CA HIS A 246 21.78 17.84 23.06
C HIS A 246 21.43 16.86 24.20
N THR A 247 21.62 17.32 25.45
CA THR A 247 21.31 16.57 26.67
C THR A 247 20.06 17.09 27.39
N SER A 248 19.51 18.20 26.92
CA SER A 248 18.28 18.82 27.40
C SER A 248 17.24 18.94 26.29
N PRO A 249 15.95 19.12 26.62
CA PRO A 249 14.92 19.31 25.61
C PRO A 249 15.22 20.51 24.71
N VAL A 250 15.03 20.31 23.38
CA VAL A 250 15.23 21.33 22.36
C VAL A 250 14.02 21.39 21.43
N VAL A 251 13.82 22.51 20.77
CA VAL A 251 12.82 22.67 19.71
C VAL A 251 13.52 22.53 18.36
N ILE A 252 13.07 21.54 17.57
CA ILE A 252 13.44 21.41 16.18
C ILE A 252 12.36 22.07 15.32
N SER A 253 12.74 22.95 14.42
CA SER A 253 11.86 23.70 13.53
C SER A 253 12.30 23.53 12.09
N ALA A 254 11.32 23.35 11.18
CA ALA A 254 11.54 23.32 9.74
C ALA A 254 10.91 24.56 9.10
N TYR A 255 11.67 25.23 8.26
CA TYR A 255 11.29 26.39 7.49
C TYR A 255 11.43 26.14 6.00
N ALA A 256 10.64 26.80 5.19
CA ALA A 256 10.83 26.80 3.75
C ALA A 256 12.13 27.54 3.37
N ASP A 257 12.94 26.94 2.49
CA ASP A 257 14.12 27.54 1.89
C ASP A 257 13.80 28.02 0.48
N GLY A 258 13.26 29.22 0.39
CA GLY A 258 12.75 29.84 -0.82
C GLY A 258 11.24 29.69 -1.01
N ASP A 259 10.69 30.54 -1.88
CA ASP A 259 9.30 30.44 -2.29
C ASP A 259 9.06 29.10 -2.98
N THR A 260 8.02 28.40 -2.55
CA THR A 260 7.66 27.08 -3.09
C THR A 260 6.22 27.09 -3.54
N ASP A 261 5.97 26.76 -4.80
CA ASP A 261 4.65 26.60 -5.37
C ASP A 261 4.08 25.19 -5.12
N ALA A 262 2.88 24.94 -5.63
CA ALA A 262 2.24 23.63 -5.46
C ALA A 262 2.98 22.46 -6.13
N MET A 263 3.83 22.72 -7.10
CA MET A 263 4.60 21.71 -7.82
C MET A 263 5.83 21.25 -7.04
N GLY A 264 6.33 22.09 -6.12
CA GLY A 264 7.54 21.81 -5.36
C GLY A 264 8.82 21.82 -6.21
N PRO A 265 9.90 21.18 -5.81
CA PRO A 265 10.09 20.51 -4.52
C PRO A 265 10.25 21.50 -3.36
N LEU A 266 9.73 21.16 -2.20
CA LEU A 266 9.93 21.92 -0.98
C LEU A 266 11.39 21.74 -0.50
N ARG A 267 12.14 22.82 -0.43
CA ARG A 267 13.44 22.86 0.21
C ARG A 267 13.29 23.28 1.66
N LEU A 268 14.10 22.73 2.53
CA LEU A 268 13.98 22.90 3.98
C LEU A 268 15.21 23.54 4.57
N LYS A 269 15.01 24.47 5.51
CA LYS A 269 16.01 24.91 6.48
C LYS A 269 15.59 24.44 7.86
N PHE A 270 16.53 23.90 8.62
CA PHE A 270 16.28 23.44 9.99
C PHE A 270 16.92 24.38 11.00
N LYS A 271 16.27 24.48 12.17
CA LYS A 271 16.77 25.20 13.32
C LYS A 271 16.53 24.38 14.58
N ILE A 272 17.56 24.24 15.41
CA ILE A 272 17.47 23.61 16.72
C ILE A 272 17.76 24.67 17.78
N GLU A 273 16.85 24.86 18.71
CA GLU A 273 16.94 25.85 19.80
C GLU A 273 16.62 25.18 21.14
N ASN A 274 17.27 25.66 22.22
CA ASN A 274 16.89 25.21 23.57
C ASN A 274 15.46 25.63 23.89
N GLU A 275 14.67 24.75 24.53
CA GLU A 275 13.28 25.00 24.87
C GLU A 275 13.09 26.26 25.74
N ASN A 276 14.13 26.67 26.50
CA ASN A 276 14.10 27.83 27.39
C ASN A 276 14.54 29.16 26.74
N GLY A 277 14.69 29.20 25.39
CA GLY A 277 15.16 30.38 24.67
C GLY A 277 14.12 31.48 24.38
N SER A 278 12.86 31.34 24.85
CA SER A 278 11.81 32.33 24.63
C SER A 278 11.47 33.07 25.93
N GLY A 279 12.48 33.77 26.50
CA GLY A 279 12.26 34.54 27.69
C GLY A 279 13.32 35.62 27.92
N MET A 280 13.39 36.62 27.04
CA MET A 280 13.81 38.00 27.37
C MET A 280 13.38 38.97 26.27
#